data_2bfa72a9a95daf67a3f1b2b78a0471fc
#
_entry.id   2bfa72a9a95daf67a3f1b2b78a0471fc
#
_cell.length_a   1.000
_cell.length_b   1.000
_cell.length_c   1.000
_cell.angle_alpha   90.00
_cell.angle_beta   90.00
_cell.angle_gamma   90.00
#
_symmetry.space_group_name_H-M   'P 1'
#
loop_
_entity.id
_entity.type
_entity.pdbx_description
1 polymer ?
#
loop_
_entity_poly.entity_id
_entity_poly.type
_entity_poly.pdbx_seq_one_letter_code
_entity_poly.pdbx_strand_id
1 'polypeptide(L)' 'MEQKQTITLVVKNHPGVLLRITGLFTRRGFNIDSLTAFPDEKKEFTTMKIGRAHV' A
#
# COMPACT_ATOMS: atom_id res chain seq x y z
N MET A 1 22.32 -0.22 4.47
CA MET A 1 21.78 1.12 4.15
C MET A 1 20.30 1.00 3.80
N GLU A 2 19.46 1.77 4.45
CA GLU A 2 18.05 1.78 4.15
C GLU A 2 17.75 2.58 2.90
N GLN A 3 16.87 2.06 2.08
CA GLN A 3 16.31 2.79 0.94
C GLN A 3 14.83 2.98 1.18
N LYS A 4 14.40 4.23 1.22
CA LYS A 4 13.00 4.56 1.42
C LYS A 4 12.37 4.92 0.09
N GLN A 5 11.22 4.32 -0.17
CA GLN A 5 10.48 4.55 -1.40
C GLN A 5 9.01 4.68 -1.08
N THR A 6 8.32 5.47 -1.88
CA THR A 6 6.87 5.60 -1.78
C THR A 6 6.24 5.06 -3.06
N ILE A 7 5.30 4.16 -2.90
CA ILE A 7 4.55 3.58 -4.01
C ILE A 7 3.12 4.05 -3.93
N THR A 8 2.59 4.50 -5.05
CA THR A 8 1.19 4.90 -5.15
C THR A 8 0.45 3.93 -6.05
N LEU A 9 -0.62 3.36 -5.54
CA LEU A 9 -1.45 2.40 -6.26
C LEU A 9 -2.89 2.88 -6.26
N VAL A 10 -3.60 2.63 -7.35
CA VAL A 10 -5.05 2.84 -7.41
C VAL A 10 -5.70 1.48 -7.63
N VAL A 11 -6.51 1.06 -6.68
CA VAL A 11 -7.12 -0.27 -6.68
C VAL A 11 -8.60 -0.17 -6.40
N LYS A 12 -9.33 -1.24 -6.75
CA LYS A 12 -10.75 -1.29 -6.44
C LYS A 12 -10.95 -1.31 -4.92
N ASN A 13 -11.95 -0.59 -4.46
CA ASN A 13 -12.21 -0.43 -3.03
C ASN A 13 -12.90 -1.65 -2.44
N HIS A 14 -12.19 -2.78 -2.40
CA HIS A 14 -12.65 -4.01 -1.78
C HIS A 14 -11.76 -4.32 -0.59
N PRO A 15 -12.32 -4.63 0.58
CA PRO A 15 -11.51 -4.86 1.79
C PRO A 15 -10.42 -5.89 1.62
N GLY A 16 -10.70 -6.99 0.91
CA GLY A 16 -9.71 -8.05 0.71
C GLY A 16 -8.53 -7.62 -0.15
N VAL A 17 -8.73 -6.65 -1.05
CA VAL A 17 -7.65 -6.17 -1.92
C VAL A 17 -6.58 -5.44 -1.13
N LEU A 18 -7.00 -4.57 -0.21
CA LEU A 18 -6.05 -3.81 0.61
C LEU A 18 -5.19 -4.74 1.46
N LEU A 19 -5.83 -5.73 2.07
CA LEU A 19 -5.13 -6.69 2.91
C LEU A 19 -4.15 -7.53 2.10
N ARG A 20 -4.54 -7.95 0.91
CA ARG A 20 -3.69 -8.75 0.03
C ARG A 20 -2.45 -7.98 -0.39
N ILE A 21 -2.60 -6.70 -0.72
CA ILE A 21 -1.47 -5.88 -1.16
C ILE A 21 -0.46 -5.70 -0.04
N THR A 22 -0.91 -5.38 1.17
CA THR A 22 0.00 -5.23 2.30
C THR A 22 0.73 -6.53 2.61
N GLY A 23 0.02 -7.67 2.48
CA GLY A 23 0.63 -8.99 2.68
C GLY A 23 1.74 -9.29 1.68
N LEU A 24 1.58 -8.86 0.43
CA LEU A 24 2.60 -9.08 -0.60
C LEU A 24 3.89 -8.33 -0.27
N PHE A 25 3.81 -7.09 0.20
CA PHE A 25 5.00 -6.34 0.58
C PHE A 25 5.72 -6.98 1.76
N THR A 26 4.95 -7.43 2.74
CA THR A 26 5.52 -8.06 3.92
C THR A 26 6.27 -9.33 3.57
N ARG A 27 5.71 -10.15 2.68
CA ARG A 27 6.33 -11.41 2.26
C ARG A 27 7.65 -11.21 1.54
N ARG A 28 7.85 -10.07 0.89
CA ARG A 28 9.06 -9.79 0.14
C ARG A 28 10.14 -9.13 0.98
N GLY A 29 9.94 -9.03 2.28
CA GLY A 29 10.93 -8.52 3.19
C GLY A 29 11.02 -7.00 3.23
N PHE A 30 9.99 -6.30 2.75
CA PHE A 30 9.94 -4.86 2.87
C PHE A 30 9.24 -4.46 4.16
N ASN A 31 9.81 -3.50 4.86
CA ASN A 31 9.11 -2.87 5.97
C ASN A 31 8.21 -1.78 5.44
N ILE A 32 6.97 -1.80 5.87
CA ILE A 32 6.03 -0.73 5.55
C ILE A 32 6.14 0.32 6.65
N ASP A 33 6.70 1.49 6.30
CA ASP A 33 6.85 2.59 7.24
C ASP A 33 5.55 3.36 7.41
N SER A 34 4.79 3.47 6.34
CA SER A 34 3.54 4.20 6.39
C SER A 34 2.57 3.62 5.37
N LEU A 35 1.30 3.70 5.68
CA LEU A 35 0.24 3.23 4.79
C LEU A 35 -0.91 4.20 4.90
N THR A 36 -1.29 4.80 3.77
CA THR A 36 -2.42 5.70 3.72
C THR A 36 -3.34 5.24 2.61
N ALA A 37 -4.64 5.29 2.86
CA ALA A 37 -5.63 4.87 1.88
C ALA A 37 -6.71 5.95 1.78
N PHE A 38 -6.99 6.38 0.56
CA PHE A 38 -7.97 7.41 0.27
C PHE A 38 -8.99 6.87 -0.72
N PRO A 39 -10.21 6.58 -0.29
CA PRO A 39 -11.27 6.23 -1.23
C PRO A 39 -11.70 7.46 -2.04
N ASP A 40 -12.11 7.24 -3.28
CA ASP A 40 -12.65 8.32 -4.10
C ASP A 40 -14.06 8.69 -3.63
N GLU A 41 -14.65 9.71 -4.26
CA GLU A 41 -15.99 10.18 -3.88
C GLU A 41 -17.05 9.10 -4.01
N LYS A 42 -16.94 8.27 -5.02
CA LYS A 42 -17.89 7.19 -5.27
C LYS A 42 -17.56 5.93 -4.51
N LYS A 43 -16.40 5.89 -3.87
CA LYS A 43 -15.89 4.73 -3.14
C LYS A 43 -15.73 3.49 -4.02
N GLU A 44 -15.49 3.70 -5.30
CA GLU A 44 -15.24 2.61 -6.24
C GLU A 44 -13.76 2.20 -6.24
N PHE A 45 -12.87 3.19 -6.07
CA PHE A 45 -11.43 2.97 -6.07
C PHE A 45 -10.81 3.61 -4.85
N THR A 46 -9.68 3.07 -4.45
CA THR A 46 -8.90 3.62 -3.35
C THR A 46 -7.48 3.88 -3.84
N THR A 47 -6.98 5.07 -3.57
CA THR A 47 -5.57 5.39 -3.80
C THR A 47 -4.81 5.03 -2.54
N MET A 48 -3.83 4.13 -2.67
CA MET A 48 -2.98 3.70 -1.57
C MET A 48 -1.59 4.28 -1.76
N LYS A 49 -1.09 4.92 -0.71
CA LYS A 49 0.30 5.37 -0.67
C LYS A 49 1.03 4.54 0.38
N ILE A 50 2.02 3.82 -0.06
CA ILE A 50 2.78 2.92 0.80
C ILE A 50 4.20 3.41 0.86
N GLY A 51 4.62 3.86 2.03
CA GLY A 51 6.02 4.17 2.29
C GLY A 51 6.70 2.89 2.78
N ARG A 52 7.74 2.49 2.10
CA ARG A 52 8.46 1.27 2.42
C ARG A 52 9.94 1.54 2.55
N ALA A 53 10.57 0.73 3.38
CA ALA A 53 12.02 0.72 3.51
C ALA A 53 12.52 -0.70 3.30
N HIS A 54 13.57 -0.83 2.51
CA HIS A 54 14.24 -2.11 2.30
C HIS A 54 15.43 -2.19 3.27
N VAL A 55 15.41 -3.17 4.09
CA VAL A 55 16.44 -3.36 5.11
C VAL A 55 17.48 -4.37 4.64
#